data_09fd52b7b61acd0a538ec68645cd135f
#
_entry.id   09fd52b7b61acd0a538ec68645cd135f
#
_cell.length_a   1.000
_cell.length_b   1.000
_cell.length_c   1.000
_cell.angle_alpha   90.00
_cell.angle_beta   90.00
_cell.angle_gamma   90.00
#
_symmetry.space_group_name_H-M   'P 1'
#
loop_
_entity.id
_entity.type
_entity.pdbx_description
1 polymer ?
#
loop_
_entity_poly.entity_id
_entity_poly.type
_entity_poly.pdbx_seq_one_letter_code
_entity_poly.pdbx_strand_id
1 'polypeptide(L)'
;MKRREFITLLGGAAAWPIAARAQHANTPVLGFLGSASETRYEATRTAIGRGLNEAGFVEKRNLLIEYRWADFRYDRLPALAAELVARRVDIIFSTGSVVSALAAKAATTTVPIVFANGSDPVQHGLVASLNRPGGNITGISFINAQLVPKRLQLLKLLNPKTATIAVLVNPKNPNAADAKSFEAAGQALGVKIFIVNASTDAELSEAVQRGADALLVHVDALFNDRGEYQIADLAAEYRLPTMMANETFPGRGRLISYGADTRDLNRQAGVYIGRILRGEKPADLPVVQPSTFALRVNLKTAKALGLSIPEAFLLLADEVIE
;
A
#
# COMPACT_ATOMS: atom_id res chain seq x y z
N MET A 1 -25.37 30.08 62.63
CA MET A 1 -25.21 29.45 61.30
C MET A 1 -26.56 29.46 60.58
N LYS A 2 -26.64 30.19 59.49
CA LYS A 2 -27.94 30.42 58.78
C LYS A 2 -28.18 29.22 57.81
N ARG A 3 -29.41 28.69 57.84
CA ARG A 3 -29.89 27.56 57.05
C ARG A 3 -29.49 27.59 55.53
N ARG A 4 -29.16 28.75 55.01
CA ARG A 4 -28.80 28.96 53.62
C ARG A 4 -27.37 28.48 53.29
N GLU A 5 -26.42 28.45 54.20
CA GLU A 5 -25.04 28.00 53.98
C GLU A 5 -24.90 26.48 53.98
N PHE A 6 -25.84 25.76 54.59
CA PHE A 6 -25.84 24.29 54.61
C PHE A 6 -26.33 23.68 53.28
N ILE A 7 -27.21 24.39 52.57
CA ILE A 7 -27.78 23.92 51.30
C ILE A 7 -26.78 24.08 50.14
N THR A 8 -25.90 25.11 50.18
CA THR A 8 -24.85 25.31 49.16
C THR A 8 -23.70 24.31 49.26
N LEU A 9 -23.42 23.77 50.43
CA LEU A 9 -22.39 22.73 50.62
C LEU A 9 -22.85 21.33 50.19
N LEU A 10 -24.15 21.02 50.25
CA LEU A 10 -24.71 19.75 49.77
C LEU A 10 -24.87 19.68 48.25
N GLY A 11 -25.07 20.83 47.58
CA GLY A 11 -25.18 20.90 46.11
C GLY A 11 -23.83 20.70 45.38
N GLY A 12 -22.70 21.07 46.01
CA GLY A 12 -21.35 20.91 45.44
C GLY A 12 -20.82 19.50 45.52
N ALA A 13 -21.26 18.70 46.51
CA ALA A 13 -20.77 17.33 46.69
C ALA A 13 -21.45 16.30 45.75
N ALA A 14 -22.65 16.62 45.25
CA ALA A 14 -23.38 15.70 44.32
C ALA A 14 -22.97 15.81 42.85
N ALA A 15 -22.24 16.87 42.45
CA ALA A 15 -21.78 17.06 41.06
C ALA A 15 -20.41 16.42 40.77
N TRP A 16 -19.64 16.06 41.81
CA TRP A 16 -18.29 15.49 41.64
C TRP A 16 -18.23 14.06 41.04
N PRO A 17 -19.16 13.14 41.37
CA PRO A 17 -19.04 11.79 40.77
C PRO A 17 -19.51 11.69 39.32
N ILE A 18 -20.18 12.71 38.75
CA ILE A 18 -20.64 12.72 37.36
C ILE A 18 -19.48 13.11 36.42
N ALA A 19 -18.60 14.02 36.81
CA ALA A 19 -17.43 14.39 36.03
C ALA A 19 -16.36 13.30 36.02
N ALA A 20 -16.24 12.47 37.07
CA ALA A 20 -15.28 11.38 37.16
C ALA A 20 -15.69 10.14 36.33
N ARG A 21 -16.96 9.98 35.94
CA ARG A 21 -17.43 8.90 35.06
C ARG A 21 -17.19 9.16 33.56
N ALA A 22 -16.87 10.39 33.18
CA ALA A 22 -16.58 10.73 31.77
C ALA A 22 -15.15 10.41 31.34
N GLN A 23 -14.26 9.90 32.20
CA GLN A 23 -12.83 9.69 31.93
C GLN A 23 -12.41 8.23 31.79
N HIS A 24 -13.30 7.25 31.76
CA HIS A 24 -13.02 5.94 31.17
C HIS A 24 -13.41 5.96 29.69
N ALA A 25 -12.78 6.83 28.92
CA ALA A 25 -12.74 6.63 27.48
C ALA A 25 -12.06 5.28 27.26
N ASN A 26 -12.80 4.26 26.82
CA ASN A 26 -12.21 2.99 26.41
C ASN A 26 -11.07 3.31 25.45
N THR A 27 -9.89 2.78 25.74
CA THR A 27 -8.74 2.91 24.82
C THR A 27 -9.17 2.39 23.44
N PRO A 28 -9.14 3.22 22.39
CA PRO A 28 -9.61 2.80 21.08
C PRO A 28 -8.76 1.66 20.54
N VAL A 29 -9.39 0.81 19.74
CA VAL A 29 -8.78 -0.38 19.15
C VAL A 29 -8.74 -0.23 17.62
N LEU A 30 -7.53 -0.23 17.04
CA LEU A 30 -7.30 -0.30 15.60
C LEU A 30 -7.15 -1.76 15.17
N GLY A 31 -8.00 -2.22 14.27
CA GLY A 31 -7.80 -3.48 13.55
C GLY A 31 -6.87 -3.28 12.36
N PHE A 32 -5.73 -3.93 12.32
CA PHE A 32 -4.80 -3.89 11.21
C PHE A 32 -4.92 -5.16 10.36
N LEU A 33 -5.40 -5.05 9.12
CA LEU A 33 -5.61 -6.15 8.18
C LEU A 33 -4.58 -6.08 7.04
N GLY A 34 -3.59 -6.97 7.07
CA GLY A 34 -2.54 -7.05 6.05
C GLY A 34 -2.66 -8.29 5.16
N SER A 35 -2.45 -8.16 3.84
CA SER A 35 -2.45 -9.29 2.91
C SER A 35 -1.17 -10.13 2.95
N ALA A 36 -0.06 -9.57 3.41
CA ALA A 36 1.24 -10.24 3.53
C ALA A 36 1.55 -10.64 4.98
N SER A 37 2.79 -11.02 5.26
CA SER A 37 3.30 -11.38 6.59
C SER A 37 3.59 -10.14 7.44
N GLU A 38 3.74 -10.34 8.75
CA GLU A 38 4.09 -9.28 9.71
C GLU A 38 5.40 -8.57 9.34
N THR A 39 6.43 -9.35 9.03
CA THR A 39 7.76 -8.84 8.68
C THR A 39 7.73 -7.91 7.48
N ARG A 40 6.88 -8.22 6.49
CA ARG A 40 6.72 -7.39 5.28
C ARG A 40 6.17 -5.99 5.60
N TYR A 41 5.39 -5.86 6.66
CA TYR A 41 4.74 -4.58 7.02
C TYR A 41 5.48 -3.77 8.08
N GLU A 42 6.71 -4.11 8.44
CA GLU A 42 7.47 -3.37 9.45
C GLU A 42 7.64 -1.88 9.08
N ALA A 43 8.07 -1.59 7.84
CA ALA A 43 8.19 -0.21 7.35
C ALA A 43 6.83 0.51 7.30
N THR A 44 5.77 -0.18 6.86
CA THR A 44 4.40 0.34 6.83
C THR A 44 3.90 0.65 8.23
N ARG A 45 4.07 -0.27 9.18
CA ARG A 45 3.71 -0.07 10.60
C ARG A 45 4.43 1.12 11.21
N THR A 46 5.74 1.25 10.95
CA THR A 46 6.54 2.38 11.41
C THR A 46 6.01 3.70 10.85
N ALA A 47 5.70 3.75 9.56
CA ALA A 47 5.17 4.97 8.92
C ALA A 47 3.79 5.35 9.45
N ILE A 48 2.87 4.38 9.58
CA ILE A 48 1.55 4.58 10.17
C ILE A 48 1.66 5.03 11.63
N GLY A 49 2.56 4.40 12.41
CA GLY A 49 2.81 4.79 13.79
C GLY A 49 3.25 6.24 13.94
N ARG A 50 4.06 6.76 13.01
CA ARG A 50 4.41 8.19 12.96
C ARG A 50 3.18 9.06 12.76
N GLY A 51 2.34 8.74 11.77
CA GLY A 51 1.11 9.48 11.51
C GLY A 51 0.10 9.41 12.66
N LEU A 52 -0.03 8.26 13.32
CA LEU A 52 -0.82 8.10 14.54
C LEU A 52 -0.29 8.99 15.68
N ASN A 53 1.05 9.02 15.88
CA ASN A 53 1.67 9.88 16.89
C ASN A 53 1.42 11.38 16.63
N GLU A 54 1.50 11.83 15.37
CA GLU A 54 1.15 13.19 14.97
C GLU A 54 -0.32 13.51 15.30
N ALA A 55 -1.18 12.51 15.20
CA ALA A 55 -2.58 12.60 15.59
C ALA A 55 -2.81 12.35 17.09
N GLY A 56 -1.78 12.23 17.93
CA GLY A 56 -1.89 12.07 19.38
C GLY A 56 -2.18 10.65 19.86
N PHE A 57 -2.09 9.63 18.98
CA PHE A 57 -2.32 8.22 19.32
C PHE A 57 -1.00 7.46 19.35
N VAL A 58 -0.75 6.74 20.43
CA VAL A 58 0.49 5.95 20.66
C VAL A 58 0.08 4.55 21.04
N GLU A 59 0.54 3.56 20.26
CA GLU A 59 0.30 2.14 20.54
C GLU A 59 0.74 1.79 21.98
N LYS A 60 -0.06 0.97 22.67
CA LYS A 60 0.11 0.52 24.06
C LYS A 60 0.01 1.62 25.13
N ARG A 61 -0.18 2.89 24.75
CA ARG A 61 -0.39 3.99 25.68
C ARG A 61 -1.85 4.45 25.70
N ASN A 62 -2.39 4.83 24.54
CA ASN A 62 -3.76 5.30 24.37
C ASN A 62 -4.41 4.78 23.08
N LEU A 63 -3.82 3.73 22.50
CA LEU A 63 -4.31 2.98 21.33
C LEU A 63 -3.89 1.53 21.48
N LEU A 64 -4.82 0.59 21.24
CA LEU A 64 -4.54 -0.83 21.05
C LEU A 64 -4.57 -1.15 19.56
N ILE A 65 -3.72 -2.07 19.11
CA ILE A 65 -3.73 -2.53 17.72
C ILE A 65 -3.87 -4.05 17.69
N GLU A 66 -4.92 -4.52 17.01
CA GLU A 66 -5.19 -5.93 16.73
C GLU A 66 -4.72 -6.25 15.32
N TYR A 67 -3.63 -7.00 15.20
CA TYR A 67 -3.04 -7.34 13.91
C TYR A 67 -3.64 -8.65 13.36
N ARG A 68 -3.93 -8.67 12.05
CA ARG A 68 -4.32 -9.85 11.28
C ARG A 68 -3.53 -9.91 9.98
N TRP A 69 -2.82 -11.00 9.77
CA TRP A 69 -1.95 -11.23 8.63
C TRP A 69 -2.47 -12.39 7.80
N ALA A 70 -2.68 -12.17 6.51
CA ALA A 70 -3.13 -13.20 5.58
C ALA A 70 -1.98 -14.09 5.08
N ASP A 71 -0.73 -13.70 5.27
CA ASP A 71 0.47 -14.45 4.86
C ASP A 71 0.43 -14.84 3.38
N PHE A 72 0.10 -13.87 2.50
CA PHE A 72 -0.09 -14.01 1.05
C PHE A 72 -1.25 -14.94 0.63
N ARG A 73 -2.07 -15.36 1.58
CA ARG A 73 -3.26 -16.18 1.35
C ARG A 73 -4.50 -15.29 1.33
N TYR A 74 -4.84 -14.77 0.16
CA TYR A 74 -5.98 -13.86 -0.01
C TYR A 74 -7.33 -14.48 0.38
N ASP A 75 -7.45 -15.81 0.30
CA ASP A 75 -8.61 -16.58 0.74
C ASP A 75 -8.92 -16.44 2.23
N ARG A 76 -7.92 -16.09 3.07
CA ARG A 76 -8.10 -15.88 4.52
C ARG A 76 -8.67 -14.50 4.86
N LEU A 77 -8.56 -13.52 3.98
CA LEU A 77 -8.92 -12.12 4.28
C LEU A 77 -10.36 -11.92 4.75
N PRO A 78 -11.39 -12.58 4.17
CA PRO A 78 -12.76 -12.44 4.66
C PRO A 78 -12.94 -12.88 6.12
N ALA A 79 -12.36 -14.02 6.50
CA ALA A 79 -12.42 -14.51 7.88
C ALA A 79 -11.68 -13.59 8.84
N LEU A 80 -10.48 -13.11 8.47
CA LEU A 80 -9.69 -12.19 9.29
C LEU A 80 -10.38 -10.84 9.49
N ALA A 81 -11.06 -10.32 8.46
CA ALA A 81 -11.85 -9.10 8.55
C ALA A 81 -13.05 -9.30 9.50
N ALA A 82 -13.77 -10.43 9.40
CA ALA A 82 -14.86 -10.77 10.28
C ALA A 82 -14.42 -10.92 11.75
N GLU A 83 -13.23 -11.49 12.00
CA GLU A 83 -12.64 -11.56 13.33
C GLU A 83 -12.42 -10.17 13.95
N LEU A 84 -11.88 -9.21 13.17
CA LEU A 84 -11.69 -7.83 13.65
C LEU A 84 -13.02 -7.18 14.02
N VAL A 85 -14.05 -7.36 13.20
CA VAL A 85 -15.39 -6.85 13.50
C VAL A 85 -15.97 -7.51 14.77
N ALA A 86 -15.81 -8.83 14.94
CA ALA A 86 -16.24 -9.55 16.13
C ALA A 86 -15.49 -9.09 17.40
N ARG A 87 -14.25 -8.65 17.27
CA ARG A 87 -13.44 -8.02 18.33
C ARG A 87 -13.89 -6.60 18.68
N ARG A 88 -14.85 -6.05 17.94
CA ARG A 88 -15.39 -4.70 18.14
C ARG A 88 -14.31 -3.62 18.05
N VAL A 89 -13.43 -3.72 17.05
CA VAL A 89 -12.46 -2.67 16.78
C VAL A 89 -13.17 -1.36 16.39
N ASP A 90 -12.61 -0.22 16.78
CA ASP A 90 -13.20 1.10 16.52
C ASP A 90 -12.95 1.56 15.07
N ILE A 91 -11.91 1.04 14.43
CA ILE A 91 -11.53 1.34 13.04
C ILE A 91 -10.73 0.18 12.47
N ILE A 92 -10.85 -0.07 11.17
CA ILE A 92 -10.04 -1.05 10.44
C ILE A 92 -9.09 -0.29 9.49
N PHE A 93 -7.80 -0.57 9.58
CA PHE A 93 -6.83 -0.24 8.53
C PHE A 93 -6.55 -1.47 7.68
N SER A 94 -6.66 -1.34 6.35
CA SER A 94 -6.40 -2.44 5.43
C SER A 94 -5.30 -2.07 4.43
N THR A 95 -4.35 -2.99 4.20
CA THR A 95 -3.20 -2.70 3.33
C THR A 95 -2.71 -3.91 2.52
N GLY A 96 -1.88 -3.63 1.51
CA GLY A 96 -1.14 -4.58 0.68
C GLY A 96 -1.89 -5.03 -0.57
N SER A 97 -3.22 -5.08 -0.55
CA SER A 97 -4.03 -5.48 -1.71
C SER A 97 -5.40 -4.84 -1.65
N VAL A 98 -6.03 -4.65 -2.81
CA VAL A 98 -7.45 -4.24 -2.88
C VAL A 98 -8.36 -5.27 -2.22
N VAL A 99 -7.97 -6.56 -2.25
CA VAL A 99 -8.76 -7.64 -1.63
C VAL A 99 -8.90 -7.44 -0.14
N SER A 100 -7.85 -6.92 0.55
CA SER A 100 -7.93 -6.62 1.97
C SER A 100 -9.00 -5.56 2.26
N ALA A 101 -9.04 -4.50 1.44
CA ALA A 101 -10.01 -3.43 1.59
C ALA A 101 -11.44 -3.90 1.24
N LEU A 102 -11.60 -4.73 0.21
CA LEU A 102 -12.87 -5.33 -0.17
C LEU A 102 -13.38 -6.28 0.93
N ALA A 103 -12.49 -7.10 1.51
CA ALA A 103 -12.85 -7.98 2.63
C ALA A 103 -13.30 -7.18 3.86
N ALA A 104 -12.59 -6.11 4.21
CA ALA A 104 -12.99 -5.21 5.30
C ALA A 104 -14.35 -4.57 5.01
N LYS A 105 -14.56 -4.04 3.78
CA LYS A 105 -15.82 -3.43 3.35
C LYS A 105 -16.99 -4.39 3.39
N ALA A 106 -16.78 -5.65 3.00
CA ALA A 106 -17.81 -6.68 3.05
C ALA A 106 -18.16 -7.13 4.47
N ALA A 107 -17.20 -7.07 5.41
CA ALA A 107 -17.39 -7.49 6.79
C ALA A 107 -18.20 -6.48 7.62
N THR A 108 -18.22 -5.19 7.25
CA THR A 108 -18.92 -4.16 8.03
C THR A 108 -19.34 -2.96 7.19
N THR A 109 -20.50 -2.40 7.54
CA THR A 109 -21.01 -1.13 6.99
C THR A 109 -20.94 0.02 7.99
N THR A 110 -20.52 -0.25 9.22
CA THR A 110 -20.55 0.72 10.34
C THR A 110 -19.17 1.03 10.90
N VAL A 111 -18.29 0.02 11.03
CA VAL A 111 -16.91 0.26 11.49
C VAL A 111 -16.17 1.05 10.42
N PRO A 112 -15.58 2.20 10.74
CA PRO A 112 -14.75 2.97 9.80
C PRO A 112 -13.61 2.16 9.21
N ILE A 113 -13.30 2.39 7.93
CA ILE A 113 -12.22 1.72 7.23
C ILE A 113 -11.31 2.75 6.58
N VAL A 114 -10.00 2.61 6.80
CA VAL A 114 -8.95 3.32 6.05
C VAL A 114 -8.15 2.30 5.26
N PHE A 115 -8.13 2.44 3.94
CA PHE A 115 -7.30 1.57 3.09
C PHE A 115 -6.01 2.26 2.65
N ALA A 116 -4.98 1.45 2.34
CA ALA A 116 -3.78 1.88 1.64
C ALA A 116 -3.36 0.81 0.62
N ASN A 117 -3.60 1.07 -0.67
CA ASN A 117 -3.28 0.13 -1.74
C ASN A 117 -3.01 0.83 -3.08
N GLY A 118 -2.52 0.07 -4.07
CA GLY A 118 -2.11 0.60 -5.38
C GLY A 118 -3.19 0.58 -6.46
N SER A 119 -4.40 0.12 -6.15
CA SER A 119 -5.50 -0.03 -7.11
C SER A 119 -6.30 1.24 -7.25
N ASP A 120 -7.12 1.33 -8.31
CA ASP A 120 -8.14 2.38 -8.43
C ASP A 120 -9.32 2.05 -7.52
N PRO A 121 -9.55 2.84 -6.44
CA PRO A 121 -10.59 2.54 -5.48
C PRO A 121 -12.02 2.76 -6.01
N VAL A 122 -12.18 3.59 -7.04
CA VAL A 122 -13.48 3.81 -7.70
C VAL A 122 -13.80 2.65 -8.62
N GLN A 123 -12.85 2.22 -9.45
CA GLN A 123 -13.01 1.08 -10.36
C GLN A 123 -13.34 -0.21 -9.61
N HIS A 124 -12.73 -0.43 -8.45
CA HIS A 124 -13.01 -1.59 -7.60
C HIS A 124 -14.21 -1.41 -6.67
N GLY A 125 -14.93 -0.30 -6.78
CA GLY A 125 -16.13 -0.06 -5.98
C GLY A 125 -15.86 0.10 -4.47
N LEU A 126 -14.63 0.45 -4.07
CA LEU A 126 -14.33 0.76 -2.67
C LEU A 126 -14.99 2.06 -2.25
N VAL A 127 -14.90 3.08 -3.08
CA VAL A 127 -15.46 4.43 -2.85
C VAL A 127 -16.29 4.88 -4.03
N ALA A 128 -17.23 5.80 -3.82
CA ALA A 128 -18.04 6.39 -4.89
C ALA A 128 -17.23 7.33 -5.78
N SER A 129 -16.35 8.13 -5.19
CA SER A 129 -15.38 8.99 -5.87
C SER A 129 -14.21 9.31 -4.95
N LEU A 130 -13.12 9.82 -5.50
CA LEU A 130 -11.93 10.18 -4.71
C LEU A 130 -12.21 11.36 -3.76
N ASN A 131 -12.93 12.37 -4.23
CA ASN A 131 -13.22 13.58 -3.44
C ASN A 131 -14.34 13.36 -2.40
N ARG A 132 -15.25 12.42 -2.67
CA ARG A 132 -16.38 12.07 -1.78
C ARG A 132 -16.49 10.55 -1.75
N PRO A 133 -15.73 9.89 -0.86
CA PRO A 133 -15.71 8.43 -0.78
C PRO A 133 -17.09 7.82 -0.54
N GLY A 134 -17.88 8.44 0.34
CA GLY A 134 -19.17 7.93 0.76
C GLY A 134 -19.07 6.72 1.69
N GLY A 135 -20.11 6.49 2.49
CA GLY A 135 -20.15 5.34 3.41
C GLY A 135 -19.09 5.41 4.52
N ASN A 136 -18.62 4.24 4.95
CA ASN A 136 -17.70 4.07 6.08
C ASN A 136 -16.23 3.85 5.67
N ILE A 137 -15.86 4.09 4.41
CA ILE A 137 -14.51 3.79 3.89
C ILE A 137 -13.88 5.00 3.18
N THR A 138 -12.61 5.25 3.49
CA THR A 138 -11.71 6.19 2.80
C THR A 138 -10.30 5.63 2.80
N GLY A 139 -9.30 6.36 2.30
CA GLY A 139 -7.92 5.89 2.40
C GLY A 139 -6.95 6.56 1.45
N ILE A 140 -5.90 5.81 1.13
CA ILE A 140 -4.76 6.22 0.32
C ILE A 140 -4.67 5.31 -0.90
N SER A 141 -4.67 5.89 -2.10
CA SER A 141 -4.40 5.18 -3.35
C SER A 141 -2.98 5.50 -3.82
N PHE A 142 -2.13 4.49 -3.98
CA PHE A 142 -0.77 4.66 -4.51
C PHE A 142 -0.74 4.81 -6.03
N ILE A 143 -1.91 4.77 -6.71
CA ILE A 143 -2.11 4.88 -8.16
C ILE A 143 -1.18 4.00 -9.03
N ASN A 144 -0.74 2.88 -8.52
CA ASN A 144 0.24 2.02 -9.21
C ASN A 144 -0.23 1.53 -10.58
N ALA A 145 -1.53 1.24 -10.74
CA ALA A 145 -2.11 0.84 -12.02
C ALA A 145 -1.99 1.95 -13.08
N GLN A 146 -2.18 3.19 -12.69
CA GLN A 146 -2.11 4.37 -13.59
C GLN A 146 -0.66 4.69 -14.02
N LEU A 147 0.36 4.18 -13.30
CA LEU A 147 1.77 4.39 -13.63
C LEU A 147 2.31 3.40 -14.67
N VAL A 148 1.54 2.39 -15.06
CA VAL A 148 1.97 1.36 -16.01
C VAL A 148 2.46 1.93 -17.33
N PRO A 149 1.76 2.83 -18.03
CA PRO A 149 2.24 3.40 -19.28
C PRO A 149 3.59 4.11 -19.13
N LYS A 150 3.75 4.87 -18.03
CA LYS A 150 5.02 5.58 -17.76
C LYS A 150 6.17 4.61 -17.49
N ARG A 151 5.93 3.53 -16.76
CA ARG A 151 6.94 2.50 -16.50
C ARG A 151 7.39 1.79 -17.78
N LEU A 152 6.46 1.42 -18.65
CA LEU A 152 6.78 0.83 -19.97
C LEU A 152 7.55 1.83 -20.84
N GLN A 153 7.16 3.10 -20.84
CA GLN A 153 7.90 4.18 -21.53
C GLN A 153 9.33 4.29 -21.02
N LEU A 154 9.55 4.27 -19.70
CA LEU A 154 10.87 4.35 -19.11
C LEU A 154 11.75 3.14 -19.49
N LEU A 155 11.21 1.91 -19.52
CA LEU A 155 11.93 0.74 -20.03
C LEU A 155 12.32 0.88 -21.51
N LYS A 156 11.42 1.43 -22.33
CA LYS A 156 11.70 1.70 -23.75
C LYS A 156 12.76 2.81 -23.92
N LEU A 157 12.74 3.86 -23.09
CA LEU A 157 13.75 4.92 -23.10
C LEU A 157 15.11 4.43 -22.63
N LEU A 158 15.14 3.51 -21.66
CA LEU A 158 16.38 2.89 -21.20
C LEU A 158 17.11 2.16 -22.32
N ASN A 159 16.38 1.40 -23.14
CA ASN A 159 16.89 0.73 -24.31
C ASN A 159 15.91 0.93 -25.48
N PRO A 160 16.20 1.86 -26.41
CA PRO A 160 15.35 2.12 -27.58
C PRO A 160 15.13 0.91 -28.50
N LYS A 161 16.00 -0.11 -28.42
CA LYS A 161 15.86 -1.36 -29.21
C LYS A 161 14.86 -2.34 -28.59
N THR A 162 14.38 -2.11 -27.38
CA THR A 162 13.37 -2.96 -26.72
C THR A 162 12.15 -3.14 -27.63
N ALA A 163 11.90 -4.34 -28.08
CA ALA A 163 10.76 -4.72 -28.91
C ALA A 163 9.71 -5.50 -28.11
N THR A 164 10.16 -6.19 -27.04
CA THR A 164 9.32 -7.04 -26.21
C THR A 164 9.52 -6.74 -24.73
N ILE A 165 8.43 -6.60 -23.97
CA ILE A 165 8.46 -6.44 -22.50
C ILE A 165 7.59 -7.53 -21.88
N ALA A 166 8.21 -8.32 -20.99
CA ALA A 166 7.46 -9.21 -20.12
C ALA A 166 6.87 -8.43 -18.95
N VAL A 167 5.64 -8.71 -18.58
CA VAL A 167 5.01 -8.17 -17.37
C VAL A 167 4.71 -9.32 -16.43
N LEU A 168 5.44 -9.35 -15.32
CA LEU A 168 5.26 -10.37 -14.30
C LEU A 168 4.09 -10.01 -13.41
N VAL A 169 3.08 -10.88 -13.34
CA VAL A 169 1.87 -10.70 -12.53
C VAL A 169 1.60 -11.94 -11.69
N ASN A 170 1.04 -11.73 -10.50
CA ASN A 170 0.50 -12.82 -9.70
C ASN A 170 -0.99 -13.03 -10.06
N PRO A 171 -1.38 -14.14 -10.71
CA PRO A 171 -2.75 -14.37 -11.14
C PRO A 171 -3.73 -14.53 -9.97
N LYS A 172 -3.24 -14.79 -8.75
CA LYS A 172 -4.04 -14.83 -7.53
C LYS A 172 -4.33 -13.44 -6.97
N ASN A 173 -3.62 -12.41 -7.46
CA ASN A 173 -3.90 -11.03 -7.11
C ASN A 173 -4.97 -10.49 -8.07
N PRO A 174 -6.15 -10.07 -7.58
CA PRO A 174 -7.21 -9.52 -8.44
C PRO A 174 -6.80 -8.26 -9.20
N ASN A 175 -5.76 -7.54 -8.73
CA ASN A 175 -5.17 -6.40 -9.46
C ASN A 175 -4.46 -6.84 -10.74
N ALA A 176 -4.13 -8.13 -10.89
CA ALA A 176 -3.58 -8.69 -12.14
C ALA A 176 -4.57 -8.66 -13.32
N ALA A 177 -5.86 -8.34 -13.06
CA ALA A 177 -6.89 -8.24 -14.09
C ALA A 177 -6.68 -7.10 -15.11
N ASP A 178 -5.67 -6.23 -14.91
CA ASP A 178 -5.34 -5.13 -15.81
C ASP A 178 -4.48 -5.55 -17.03
N ALA A 179 -4.45 -6.85 -17.41
CA ALA A 179 -3.70 -7.33 -18.57
C ALA A 179 -3.97 -6.50 -19.83
N LYS A 180 -5.23 -6.11 -20.06
CA LYS A 180 -5.61 -5.26 -21.18
C LYS A 180 -4.97 -3.87 -21.14
N SER A 181 -4.74 -3.31 -19.97
CA SER A 181 -4.10 -2.00 -19.81
C SER A 181 -2.61 -2.06 -20.18
N PHE A 182 -1.94 -3.15 -19.87
CA PHE A 182 -0.55 -3.38 -20.27
C PHE A 182 -0.42 -3.51 -21.79
N GLU A 183 -1.30 -4.29 -22.43
CA GLU A 183 -1.31 -4.49 -23.88
C GLU A 183 -1.58 -3.17 -24.62
N ALA A 184 -2.58 -2.40 -24.19
CA ALA A 184 -2.90 -1.10 -24.78
C ALA A 184 -1.73 -0.11 -24.64
N ALA A 185 -1.08 -0.06 -23.49
CA ALA A 185 0.08 0.80 -23.27
C ALA A 185 1.29 0.35 -24.10
N GLY A 186 1.51 -0.96 -24.25
CA GLY A 186 2.55 -1.52 -25.11
C GLY A 186 2.32 -1.16 -26.59
N GLN A 187 1.09 -1.31 -27.06
CA GLN A 187 0.72 -0.94 -28.44
C GLN A 187 1.00 0.54 -28.73
N ALA A 188 0.66 1.42 -27.80
CA ALA A 188 0.93 2.87 -27.93
C ALA A 188 2.44 3.20 -28.01
N LEU A 189 3.30 2.36 -27.43
CA LEU A 189 4.76 2.50 -27.43
C LEU A 189 5.47 1.71 -28.55
N GLY A 190 4.73 0.95 -29.36
CA GLY A 190 5.28 0.07 -30.38
C GLY A 190 6.10 -1.09 -29.80
N VAL A 191 5.74 -1.58 -28.62
CA VAL A 191 6.35 -2.74 -27.98
C VAL A 191 5.33 -3.85 -27.78
N LYS A 192 5.76 -5.09 -27.96
CA LYS A 192 4.95 -6.27 -27.68
C LYS A 192 4.98 -6.57 -26.18
N ILE A 193 3.83 -6.65 -25.57
CA ILE A 193 3.69 -7.07 -24.18
C ILE A 193 3.30 -8.53 -24.13
N PHE A 194 3.90 -9.29 -23.22
CA PHE A 194 3.37 -10.59 -22.84
C PHE A 194 3.32 -10.73 -21.32
N ILE A 195 2.18 -11.21 -20.86
CA ILE A 195 1.93 -11.42 -19.44
C ILE A 195 2.57 -12.75 -19.03
N VAL A 196 3.30 -12.69 -17.95
CA VAL A 196 3.94 -13.83 -17.32
C VAL A 196 3.32 -14.03 -15.94
N ASN A 197 2.62 -15.14 -15.77
CA ASN A 197 1.96 -15.47 -14.54
C ASN A 197 2.90 -16.25 -13.63
N ALA A 198 3.07 -15.78 -12.38
CA ALA A 198 3.75 -16.51 -11.34
C ALA A 198 3.09 -16.26 -9.99
N SER A 199 2.79 -17.32 -9.27
CA SER A 199 2.25 -17.32 -7.90
C SER A 199 3.11 -18.12 -6.93
N THR A 200 4.21 -18.70 -7.42
CA THR A 200 5.20 -19.48 -6.68
C THR A 200 6.60 -19.16 -7.16
N ASP A 201 7.61 -19.47 -6.35
CA ASP A 201 9.02 -19.27 -6.67
C ASP A 201 9.47 -20.10 -7.90
N ALA A 202 8.91 -21.29 -8.09
CA ALA A 202 9.20 -22.13 -9.25
C ALA A 202 8.69 -21.51 -10.56
N GLU A 203 7.46 -20.96 -10.55
CA GLU A 203 6.87 -20.28 -11.70
C GLU A 203 7.63 -19.00 -12.07
N LEU A 204 8.25 -18.30 -11.10
CA LEU A 204 9.10 -17.13 -11.34
C LEU A 204 10.28 -17.48 -12.22
N SER A 205 10.98 -18.60 -11.96
CA SER A 205 12.13 -19.05 -12.74
C SER A 205 11.74 -19.35 -14.18
N GLU A 206 10.63 -20.06 -14.41
CA GLU A 206 10.13 -20.37 -15.74
C GLU A 206 9.70 -19.11 -16.51
N ALA A 207 9.13 -18.15 -15.79
CA ALA A 207 8.62 -16.91 -16.34
C ALA A 207 9.70 -16.03 -16.99
N VAL A 208 10.86 -15.92 -16.36
CA VAL A 208 11.97 -15.05 -16.82
C VAL A 208 12.67 -15.65 -18.06
N GLN A 209 12.63 -16.96 -18.23
CA GLN A 209 13.30 -17.68 -19.34
C GLN A 209 12.65 -17.45 -20.72
N ARG A 210 11.51 -16.79 -20.82
CA ARG A 210 10.73 -16.67 -22.08
C ARG A 210 11.29 -15.67 -23.11
N GLY A 211 12.45 -15.05 -22.86
CA GLY A 211 13.16 -14.26 -23.87
C GLY A 211 12.53 -12.89 -24.15
N ALA A 212 12.35 -12.05 -23.13
CA ALA A 212 11.98 -10.64 -23.27
C ALA A 212 13.22 -9.74 -23.33
N ASP A 213 13.08 -8.54 -23.90
CA ASP A 213 14.13 -7.51 -23.88
C ASP A 213 14.16 -6.75 -22.55
N ALA A 214 13.05 -6.75 -21.80
CA ALA A 214 12.92 -6.13 -20.50
C ALA A 214 11.80 -6.78 -19.67
N LEU A 215 11.86 -6.62 -18.35
CA LEU A 215 10.88 -7.13 -17.40
C LEU A 215 10.27 -5.97 -16.57
N LEU A 216 8.95 -5.85 -16.59
CA LEU A 216 8.20 -5.06 -15.62
C LEU A 216 7.62 -6.00 -14.56
N VAL A 217 8.04 -5.83 -13.31
CA VAL A 217 7.47 -6.57 -12.18
C VAL A 217 6.31 -5.78 -11.62
N HIS A 218 5.10 -6.33 -11.76
CA HIS A 218 3.90 -5.68 -11.24
C HIS A 218 3.85 -5.70 -9.71
N VAL A 219 3.11 -4.75 -9.13
CA VAL A 219 3.00 -4.65 -7.67
C VAL A 219 2.24 -5.85 -7.10
N ASP A 220 2.96 -6.68 -6.38
CA ASP A 220 2.40 -7.80 -5.61
C ASP A 220 3.23 -8.04 -4.35
N ALA A 221 2.58 -8.47 -3.28
CA ALA A 221 3.24 -8.75 -2.03
C ALA A 221 4.29 -9.87 -2.17
N LEU A 222 3.99 -10.91 -2.97
CA LEU A 222 4.89 -12.03 -3.24
C LEU A 222 6.20 -11.55 -3.89
N PHE A 223 6.11 -10.68 -4.92
CA PHE A 223 7.28 -10.19 -5.67
C PHE A 223 8.12 -9.19 -4.86
N ASN A 224 7.53 -8.57 -3.86
CA ASN A 224 8.19 -7.57 -3.02
C ASN A 224 8.78 -8.14 -1.74
N ASP A 225 8.63 -9.43 -1.47
CA ASP A 225 9.18 -10.12 -0.29
C ASP A 225 10.17 -11.22 -0.71
N ARG A 226 9.72 -12.46 -0.75
CA ARG A 226 10.58 -13.60 -1.11
C ARG A 226 11.04 -13.58 -2.56
N GLY A 227 10.13 -13.25 -3.47
CA GLY A 227 10.40 -13.18 -4.89
C GLY A 227 11.36 -12.08 -5.32
N GLU A 228 11.59 -11.07 -4.46
CA GLU A 228 12.46 -9.94 -4.79
C GLU A 228 13.89 -10.36 -5.13
N TYR A 229 14.52 -11.15 -4.25
CA TYR A 229 15.89 -11.60 -4.45
C TYR A 229 15.99 -12.58 -5.63
N GLN A 230 15.03 -13.47 -5.74
CA GLN A 230 14.98 -14.44 -6.85
C GLN A 230 14.78 -13.75 -8.19
N ILE A 231 13.90 -12.75 -8.29
CA ILE A 231 13.73 -11.97 -9.53
C ILE A 231 15.02 -11.22 -9.87
N ALA A 232 15.72 -10.66 -8.88
CA ALA A 232 16.98 -9.96 -9.09
C ALA A 232 18.09 -10.90 -9.57
N ASP A 233 18.20 -12.09 -8.98
CA ASP A 233 19.18 -13.11 -9.37
C ASP A 233 18.91 -13.63 -10.79
N LEU A 234 17.66 -13.93 -11.11
CA LEU A 234 17.25 -14.33 -12.46
C LEU A 234 17.47 -13.21 -13.49
N ALA A 235 17.13 -11.96 -13.14
CA ALA A 235 17.38 -10.82 -14.01
C ALA A 235 18.89 -10.67 -14.31
N ALA A 236 19.74 -10.91 -13.32
CA ALA A 236 21.20 -10.90 -13.50
C ALA A 236 21.69 -12.04 -14.39
N GLU A 237 21.21 -13.28 -14.18
CA GLU A 237 21.55 -14.45 -14.97
C GLU A 237 21.21 -14.26 -16.45
N TYR A 238 20.02 -13.73 -16.75
CA TYR A 238 19.54 -13.51 -18.12
C TYR A 238 19.89 -12.12 -18.67
N ARG A 239 20.65 -11.29 -17.93
CA ARG A 239 20.97 -9.89 -18.27
C ARG A 239 19.74 -9.08 -18.68
N LEU A 240 18.64 -9.27 -17.94
CA LEU A 240 17.34 -8.72 -18.28
C LEU A 240 17.11 -7.38 -17.55
N PRO A 241 17.01 -6.24 -18.26
CA PRO A 241 16.65 -4.98 -17.66
C PRO A 241 15.31 -5.08 -16.93
N THR A 242 15.32 -4.87 -15.62
CA THR A 242 14.14 -5.08 -14.78
C THR A 242 13.71 -3.79 -14.08
N MET A 243 12.44 -3.45 -14.20
CA MET A 243 11.80 -2.37 -13.45
C MET A 243 10.81 -2.93 -12.43
N MET A 244 10.98 -2.51 -11.18
CA MET A 244 10.01 -2.78 -10.12
C MET A 244 8.93 -1.71 -10.10
N ALA A 245 7.68 -2.11 -9.98
CA ALA A 245 6.53 -1.20 -9.96
C ALA A 245 6.27 -0.55 -8.59
N ASN A 246 7.18 -0.67 -7.66
CA ASN A 246 7.14 0.01 -6.36
C ASN A 246 8.33 0.98 -6.24
N GLU A 247 8.23 1.93 -5.32
CA GLU A 247 9.29 2.91 -5.06
C GLU A 247 10.43 2.37 -4.21
N THR A 248 10.31 1.14 -3.68
CA THR A 248 11.34 0.60 -2.80
C THR A 248 12.66 0.68 -3.54
N PHE A 249 13.59 1.39 -2.91
CA PHE A 249 14.91 1.68 -3.45
C PHE A 249 15.50 0.44 -4.12
N PRO A 250 16.13 0.56 -5.30
CA PRO A 250 16.72 -0.59 -5.96
C PRO A 250 17.84 -1.15 -5.07
N GLY A 251 17.48 -2.05 -4.16
CA GLY A 251 18.39 -2.89 -3.41
C GLY A 251 19.12 -3.87 -4.33
N ARG A 252 19.69 -4.93 -3.80
CA ARG A 252 20.42 -5.94 -4.55
C ARG A 252 19.69 -6.32 -5.84
N GLY A 253 20.37 -6.10 -7.00
CA GLY A 253 19.93 -6.57 -8.31
C GLY A 253 18.78 -5.82 -8.97
N ARG A 254 18.15 -4.85 -8.33
CA ARG A 254 17.14 -4.01 -8.96
C ARG A 254 17.80 -2.92 -9.79
N LEU A 255 17.42 -2.82 -11.04
CA LEU A 255 17.99 -1.82 -11.94
C LEU A 255 17.31 -0.48 -11.84
N ILE A 256 15.96 -0.47 -11.93
CA ILE A 256 15.17 0.76 -11.97
C ILE A 256 13.93 0.58 -11.10
N SER A 257 13.50 1.68 -10.47
CA SER A 257 12.18 1.80 -9.86
C SER A 257 11.54 3.14 -10.21
N TYR A 258 10.23 3.14 -10.38
CA TYR A 258 9.43 4.36 -10.57
C TYR A 258 8.12 4.27 -9.81
N GLY A 259 7.91 5.19 -8.87
CA GLY A 259 6.72 5.19 -8.03
C GLY A 259 6.67 6.36 -7.06
N ALA A 260 5.62 6.37 -6.23
CA ALA A 260 5.41 7.38 -5.19
C ALA A 260 6.14 7.01 -3.90
N ASP A 261 6.38 7.97 -3.00
CA ASP A 261 6.90 7.71 -1.65
C ASP A 261 5.80 7.09 -0.76
N THR A 262 5.80 5.75 -0.67
CA THR A 262 4.84 5.01 0.14
C THR A 262 5.02 5.23 1.64
N ARG A 263 6.18 5.71 2.10
CA ARG A 263 6.42 6.01 3.51
C ARG A 263 5.59 7.21 3.94
N ASP A 264 5.59 8.29 3.16
CA ASP A 264 4.77 9.46 3.46
C ASP A 264 3.27 9.15 3.30
N LEU A 265 2.89 8.43 2.28
CA LEU A 265 1.51 8.00 2.06
C LEU A 265 0.98 7.13 3.22
N ASN A 266 1.76 6.19 3.73
CA ASN A 266 1.39 5.40 4.90
C ASN A 266 1.35 6.25 6.19
N ARG A 267 2.24 7.24 6.35
CA ARG A 267 2.15 8.22 7.43
C ARG A 267 0.82 8.98 7.38
N GLN A 268 0.42 9.43 6.20
CA GLN A 268 -0.88 10.11 6.01
C GLN A 268 -2.06 9.18 6.33
N ALA A 269 -1.96 7.86 6.05
CA ALA A 269 -2.97 6.89 6.52
C ALA A 269 -3.08 6.88 8.03
N GLY A 270 -1.95 6.92 8.76
CA GLY A 270 -1.93 7.04 10.22
C GLY A 270 -2.62 8.31 10.73
N VAL A 271 -2.39 9.46 10.07
CA VAL A 271 -3.08 10.72 10.36
C VAL A 271 -4.61 10.57 10.15
N TYR A 272 -5.03 9.93 9.05
CA TYR A 272 -6.45 9.69 8.76
C TYR A 272 -7.11 8.82 9.82
N ILE A 273 -6.45 7.73 10.22
CA ILE A 273 -6.92 6.87 11.32
C ILE A 273 -7.14 7.72 12.58
N GLY A 274 -6.16 8.55 12.95
CA GLY A 274 -6.26 9.40 14.13
C GLY A 274 -7.37 10.46 14.05
N ARG A 275 -7.63 11.04 12.88
CA ARG A 275 -8.74 11.98 12.64
C ARG A 275 -10.09 11.28 12.82
N ILE A 276 -10.23 10.06 12.28
CA ILE A 276 -11.47 9.28 12.42
C ILE A 276 -11.69 8.84 13.87
N LEU A 277 -10.66 8.42 14.59
CA LEU A 277 -10.74 8.11 16.02
C LEU A 277 -11.14 9.32 16.87
N ARG A 278 -10.94 10.55 16.38
CA ARG A 278 -11.43 11.80 16.98
C ARG A 278 -12.84 12.20 16.53
N GLY A 279 -13.51 11.38 15.71
CA GLY A 279 -14.90 11.57 15.32
C GLY A 279 -15.12 12.12 13.91
N GLU A 280 -14.08 12.34 13.11
CA GLU A 280 -14.27 12.68 11.70
C GLU A 280 -14.84 11.48 10.93
N LYS A 281 -15.72 11.75 9.96
CA LYS A 281 -16.36 10.68 9.19
C LYS A 281 -15.51 10.30 7.98
N PRO A 282 -15.32 9.01 7.68
CA PRO A 282 -14.62 8.58 6.46
C PRO A 282 -15.20 9.20 5.18
N ALA A 283 -16.51 9.37 5.12
CA ALA A 283 -17.22 9.96 3.98
C ALA A 283 -16.79 11.40 3.65
N ASP A 284 -16.29 12.15 4.65
CA ASP A 284 -15.89 13.55 4.52
C ASP A 284 -14.38 13.70 4.26
N LEU A 285 -13.62 12.59 4.28
CA LEU A 285 -12.19 12.55 4.05
C LEU A 285 -11.89 12.07 2.61
N PRO A 286 -11.41 12.95 1.70
CA PRO A 286 -11.05 12.55 0.34
C PRO A 286 -10.01 11.43 0.33
N VAL A 287 -10.05 10.58 -0.68
CA VAL A 287 -8.96 9.61 -0.91
C VAL A 287 -7.71 10.36 -1.31
N VAL A 288 -6.62 10.16 -0.55
CA VAL A 288 -5.33 10.77 -0.86
C VAL A 288 -4.66 10.01 -2.00
N GLN A 289 -4.07 10.76 -2.92
CA GLN A 289 -3.21 10.26 -3.98
C GLN A 289 -1.84 10.94 -3.90
N PRO A 290 -0.76 10.28 -4.36
CA PRO A 290 0.56 10.90 -4.42
C PRO A 290 0.57 12.04 -5.43
N SER A 291 1.28 13.11 -5.11
CA SER A 291 1.55 14.24 -6.01
C SER A 291 2.96 14.19 -6.60
N THR A 292 3.85 13.39 -6.04
CA THR A 292 5.25 13.27 -6.44
C THR A 292 5.63 11.81 -6.67
N PHE A 293 6.48 11.59 -7.67
CA PHE A 293 6.99 10.29 -8.08
C PHE A 293 8.49 10.40 -8.28
N ALA A 294 9.23 9.34 -7.96
CA ALA A 294 10.66 9.30 -8.13
C ALA A 294 11.10 8.16 -9.05
N LEU A 295 11.98 8.50 -10.01
CA LEU A 295 12.73 7.56 -10.83
C LEU A 295 14.08 7.31 -10.16
N ARG A 296 14.36 6.07 -9.78
CA ARG A 296 15.63 5.66 -9.20
C ARG A 296 16.34 4.68 -10.10
N VAL A 297 17.65 4.84 -10.25
CA VAL A 297 18.49 4.02 -11.12
C VAL A 297 19.68 3.51 -10.32
N ASN A 298 20.01 2.21 -10.48
CA ASN A 298 21.15 1.58 -9.83
C ASN A 298 22.24 1.24 -10.86
N LEU A 299 23.30 2.03 -10.88
CA LEU A 299 24.42 1.83 -11.81
C LEU A 299 25.27 0.62 -11.46
N LYS A 300 25.31 0.20 -10.17
CA LYS A 300 25.97 -1.07 -9.79
C LYS A 300 25.30 -2.26 -10.46
N THR A 301 23.96 -2.26 -10.43
CA THR A 301 23.18 -3.29 -11.13
C THR A 301 23.32 -3.18 -12.65
N ALA A 302 23.28 -1.97 -13.21
CA ALA A 302 23.53 -1.78 -14.64
C ALA A 302 24.87 -2.37 -15.07
N LYS A 303 25.93 -2.08 -14.34
CA LYS A 303 27.28 -2.63 -14.58
C LYS A 303 27.32 -4.15 -14.46
N ALA A 304 26.67 -4.72 -13.45
CA ALA A 304 26.58 -6.17 -13.26
C ALA A 304 25.84 -6.88 -14.41
N LEU A 305 24.81 -6.22 -14.97
CA LEU A 305 24.07 -6.70 -16.15
C LEU A 305 24.78 -6.44 -17.48
N GLY A 306 25.92 -5.72 -17.47
CA GLY A 306 26.62 -5.31 -18.68
C GLY A 306 25.84 -4.27 -19.51
N LEU A 307 24.98 -3.48 -18.85
CA LEU A 307 24.16 -2.44 -19.47
C LEU A 307 24.81 -1.08 -19.37
N SER A 308 24.83 -0.36 -20.49
CA SER A 308 25.15 1.08 -20.50
C SER A 308 23.86 1.88 -20.43
N ILE A 309 23.71 2.67 -19.39
CA ILE A 309 22.54 3.56 -19.23
C ILE A 309 22.82 4.84 -20.02
N PRO A 310 21.93 5.26 -20.95
CA PRO A 310 22.10 6.51 -21.67
C PRO A 310 22.15 7.72 -20.72
N GLU A 311 23.05 8.67 -20.98
CA GLU A 311 23.15 9.88 -20.17
C GLU A 311 21.81 10.65 -20.12
N ALA A 312 21.13 10.75 -21.25
CA ALA A 312 19.81 11.35 -21.34
C ALA A 312 18.77 10.66 -20.43
N PHE A 313 18.92 9.37 -20.14
CA PHE A 313 18.06 8.65 -19.20
C PHE A 313 18.43 8.97 -17.75
N LEU A 314 19.73 9.10 -17.44
CA LEU A 314 20.20 9.46 -16.09
C LEU A 314 19.75 10.87 -15.69
N LEU A 315 19.65 11.80 -16.65
CA LEU A 315 19.10 13.14 -16.40
C LEU A 315 17.61 13.15 -15.99
N LEU A 316 16.89 12.06 -16.23
CA LEU A 316 15.50 11.90 -15.78
C LEU A 316 15.41 11.32 -14.36
N ALA A 317 16.50 10.76 -13.84
CA ALA A 317 16.51 10.10 -12.55
C ALA A 317 16.54 11.13 -11.41
N ASP A 318 15.68 10.93 -10.43
CA ASP A 318 15.67 11.71 -9.18
C ASP A 318 16.78 11.22 -8.25
N GLU A 319 17.20 9.95 -8.39
CA GLU A 319 18.24 9.34 -7.58
C GLU A 319 19.02 8.29 -8.38
N VAL A 320 20.35 8.39 -8.33
CA VAL A 320 21.29 7.45 -8.96
C VAL A 320 22.18 6.84 -7.90
N ILE A 321 22.25 5.50 -7.87
CA ILE A 321 23.12 4.72 -6.97
C ILE A 321 24.36 4.33 -7.75
N GLU A 322 25.51 4.73 -7.26
CA GLU A 322 26.85 4.43 -7.77
C GLU A 322 27.55 3.34 -6.94
#